data_ce2ad9f549f9221e52f032300161559a
#
_entry.id   ce2ad9f549f9221e52f032300161559a
#
_cell.length_a   1.000
_cell.length_b   1.000
_cell.length_c   1.000
_cell.angle_alpha   90.00
_cell.angle_beta   90.00
_cell.angle_gamma   90.00
#
_symmetry.space_group_name_H-M   'P 1'
#
loop_
_entity.id
_entity.type
_entity.pdbx_description
1 polymer ?
#
loop_
_entity_poly.entity_id
_entity_poly.type
_entity_poly.pdbx_seq_one_letter_code
_entity_poly.pdbx_strand_id
1 'polypeptide(L)'
;LRADLSVLREEYGADVLVSVMEEHEYRGYKIPELFERGVVEGIEVLRFAIEDMNVPREAEAEEYEGLIRNIVDRMREGKNVIVHCRGGLGRTGTVAACVLVALGSHSADEAIAAVRAARRGTVQTRDQEDFVRRFEEALRGREDENP
;
A
#
# COMPACT_ATOMS: atom_id res chain seq x y z
N LEU A 1 -2.88 20.84 0.29
CA LEU A 1 -2.76 19.57 1.05
C LEU A 1 -3.82 19.40 2.11
N ARG A 2 -3.97 20.37 3.04
CA ARG A 2 -4.97 20.27 4.13
C ARG A 2 -6.40 20.14 3.60
N ALA A 3 -6.75 20.93 2.59
CA ALA A 3 -8.07 20.88 1.95
C ALA A 3 -8.33 19.50 1.32
N ASP A 4 -7.33 18.93 0.66
CA ASP A 4 -7.44 17.60 0.03
C ASP A 4 -7.60 16.50 1.08
N LEU A 5 -6.86 16.59 2.19
CA LEU A 5 -6.96 15.65 3.30
C LEU A 5 -8.30 15.76 4.01
N SER A 6 -8.83 16.99 4.18
CA SER A 6 -10.17 17.19 4.73
C SER A 6 -11.24 16.54 3.85
N VAL A 7 -11.13 16.66 2.52
CA VAL A 7 -12.05 16.00 1.58
C VAL A 7 -11.97 14.47 1.74
N LEU A 8 -10.77 13.91 1.80
CA LEU A 8 -10.61 12.47 2.01
C LEU A 8 -11.25 12.01 3.32
N ARG A 9 -11.09 12.80 4.38
CA ARG A 9 -11.67 12.49 5.68
C ARG A 9 -13.18 12.64 5.71
N GLU A 10 -13.69 13.76 5.24
CA GLU A 10 -15.11 14.13 5.37
C GLU A 10 -16.00 13.45 4.33
N GLU A 11 -15.53 13.35 3.08
CA GLU A 11 -16.35 12.78 1.99
C GLU A 11 -16.17 11.27 1.84
N TYR A 12 -14.96 10.76 2.04
CA TYR A 12 -14.64 9.34 1.85
C TYR A 12 -14.43 8.57 3.15
N GLY A 13 -14.47 9.25 4.29
CA GLY A 13 -14.33 8.62 5.60
C GLY A 13 -12.94 8.01 5.83
N ALA A 14 -11.90 8.56 5.22
CA ALA A 14 -10.55 8.03 5.35
C ALA A 14 -10.03 8.15 6.77
N ASP A 15 -9.58 7.05 7.33
CA ASP A 15 -8.97 6.98 8.65
C ASP A 15 -7.44 6.87 8.57
N VAL A 16 -6.95 6.19 7.54
CA VAL A 16 -5.52 5.90 7.33
C VAL A 16 -5.16 6.19 5.88
N LEU A 17 -4.07 6.90 5.69
CA LEU A 17 -3.46 7.14 4.38
C LEU A 17 -2.10 6.45 4.33
N VAL A 18 -1.94 5.53 3.41
CA VAL A 18 -0.67 4.85 3.15
C VAL A 18 0.00 5.52 1.97
N SER A 19 1.15 6.13 2.20
CA SER A 19 1.92 6.84 1.18
C SER A 19 3.19 6.07 0.86
N VAL A 20 3.35 5.68 -0.41
CA VAL A 20 4.47 4.86 -0.86
C VAL A 20 5.41 5.59 -1.82
N MET A 21 5.43 6.92 -1.73
CA MET A 21 6.34 7.76 -2.49
C MET A 21 7.68 7.93 -1.76
N GLU A 22 8.70 8.29 -2.50
CA GLU A 22 10.00 8.66 -1.95
C GLU A 22 10.02 10.13 -1.49
N GLU A 23 10.97 10.47 -0.62
CA GLU A 23 11.08 11.82 -0.04
C GLU A 23 11.14 12.92 -1.09
N HIS A 24 11.92 12.73 -2.17
CA HIS A 24 12.03 13.73 -3.22
C HIS A 24 10.73 13.98 -3.98
N GLU A 25 9.83 12.99 -4.03
CA GLU A 25 8.51 13.15 -4.65
C GLU A 25 7.63 14.07 -3.81
N TYR A 26 7.66 13.95 -2.46
CA TYR A 26 6.92 14.87 -1.57
C TYR A 26 7.39 16.31 -1.74
N ARG A 27 8.68 16.51 -1.85
CA ARG A 27 9.26 17.85 -2.09
C ARG A 27 8.86 18.39 -3.45
N GLY A 28 8.88 17.56 -4.49
CA GLY A 28 8.46 17.93 -5.85
C GLY A 28 7.02 18.38 -5.92
N TYR A 29 6.13 17.77 -5.15
CA TYR A 29 4.72 18.15 -5.06
C TYR A 29 4.42 19.21 -4.02
N LYS A 30 5.44 19.75 -3.32
CA LYS A 30 5.31 20.74 -2.24
C LYS A 30 4.39 20.28 -1.10
N ILE A 31 4.50 19.01 -0.73
CA ILE A 31 3.75 18.40 0.37
C ILE A 31 4.70 17.73 1.40
N PRO A 32 5.79 18.42 1.82
CA PRO A 32 6.74 17.82 2.76
C PRO A 32 6.11 17.48 4.11
N GLU A 33 5.05 18.18 4.51
CA GLU A 33 4.33 17.92 5.77
C GLU A 33 3.75 16.51 5.81
N LEU A 34 3.36 15.96 4.67
CA LEU A 34 2.85 14.58 4.59
C LEU A 34 3.96 13.57 4.92
N PHE A 35 5.20 13.92 4.64
CA PHE A 35 6.35 13.08 4.97
C PHE A 35 6.73 13.15 6.44
N GLU A 36 6.60 14.33 7.07
CA GLU A 36 7.10 14.59 8.43
C GLU A 36 6.12 14.23 9.55
N ARG A 37 4.83 14.15 9.29
CA ARG A 37 3.81 14.00 10.32
C ARG A 37 3.12 12.64 10.29
N GLY A 38 3.01 12.00 11.47
CA GLY A 38 2.32 10.73 11.64
C GLY A 38 0.79 10.83 11.62
N VAL A 39 0.24 12.02 11.94
CA VAL A 39 -1.21 12.29 11.85
C VAL A 39 -1.40 13.67 11.26
N VAL A 40 -2.18 13.79 10.20
CA VAL A 40 -2.49 15.05 9.52
C VAL A 40 -4.00 15.14 9.30
N GLU A 41 -4.60 16.23 9.80
CA GLU A 41 -6.05 16.47 9.68
C GLU A 41 -6.91 15.28 10.16
N GLY A 42 -6.48 14.61 11.25
CA GLY A 42 -7.18 13.46 11.82
C GLY A 42 -6.99 12.14 11.06
N ILE A 43 -6.12 12.12 10.05
CA ILE A 43 -5.77 10.92 9.29
C ILE A 43 -4.42 10.41 9.75
N GLU A 44 -4.34 9.12 10.12
CA GLU A 44 -3.06 8.45 10.38
C GLU A 44 -2.33 8.24 9.06
N VAL A 45 -1.06 8.64 8.99
CA VAL A 45 -0.24 8.46 7.78
C VAL A 45 0.79 7.38 8.02
N LEU A 46 0.72 6.31 7.23
CA LEU A 46 1.73 5.26 7.16
C LEU A 46 2.57 5.49 5.91
N ARG A 47 3.87 5.36 6.04
CA ARG A 47 4.81 5.63 4.94
C ARG A 47 5.74 4.47 4.71
N PHE A 48 5.97 4.18 3.43
CA PHE A 48 6.97 3.23 3.00
C PHE A 48 7.46 3.65 1.61
N ALA A 49 8.73 4.04 1.50
CA ALA A 49 9.27 4.54 0.24
C ALA A 49 9.51 3.41 -0.75
N ILE A 50 8.87 3.49 -1.91
CA ILE A 50 9.12 2.60 -3.04
C ILE A 50 9.49 3.49 -4.23
N GLU A 51 10.60 3.17 -4.89
CA GLU A 51 11.01 3.86 -6.12
C GLU A 51 9.96 3.69 -7.20
N ASP A 52 9.67 4.75 -7.95
CA ASP A 52 8.67 4.73 -9.02
C ASP A 52 8.95 3.60 -10.03
N MET A 53 7.90 2.93 -10.47
CA MET A 53 7.92 1.74 -11.35
C MET A 53 8.56 0.49 -10.74
N ASN A 54 9.03 0.55 -9.51
CA ASN A 54 9.73 -0.53 -8.82
C ASN A 54 8.88 -1.23 -7.75
N VAL A 55 9.53 -2.13 -7.05
CA VAL A 55 9.02 -2.90 -5.92
C VAL A 55 9.89 -2.62 -4.69
N PRO A 56 9.43 -2.95 -3.47
CA PRO A 56 10.26 -2.89 -2.28
C PRO A 56 11.56 -3.68 -2.48
N ARG A 57 12.66 -3.16 -1.96
CA ARG A 57 13.94 -3.85 -2.02
C ARG A 57 13.93 -5.08 -1.13
N GLU A 58 14.69 -6.10 -1.49
CA GLU A 58 14.78 -7.33 -0.73
C GLU A 58 15.21 -7.09 0.73
N ALA A 59 16.12 -6.16 0.95
CA ALA A 59 16.54 -5.76 2.30
C ALA A 59 15.42 -5.15 3.16
N GLU A 60 14.34 -4.70 2.54
CA GLU A 60 13.18 -4.09 3.20
C GLU A 60 11.99 -5.05 3.34
N ALA A 61 12.17 -6.33 3.05
CA ALA A 61 11.08 -7.30 3.03
C ALA A 61 10.32 -7.38 4.37
N GLU A 62 11.02 -7.41 5.49
CA GLU A 62 10.39 -7.47 6.82
C GLU A 62 9.61 -6.19 7.13
N GLU A 63 10.18 -5.04 6.81
CA GLU A 63 9.53 -3.74 7.01
C GLU A 63 8.27 -3.62 6.14
N TYR A 64 8.34 -4.08 4.91
CA TYR A 64 7.19 -4.09 4.00
C TYR A 64 6.08 -5.02 4.51
N GLU A 65 6.42 -6.20 4.98
CA GLU A 65 5.44 -7.10 5.57
C GLU A 65 4.79 -6.50 6.82
N GLY A 66 5.57 -5.76 7.62
CA GLY A 66 5.06 -4.99 8.74
C GLY A 66 4.05 -3.94 8.30
N LEU A 67 4.31 -3.24 7.20
CA LEU A 67 3.36 -2.30 6.61
C LEU A 67 2.05 -3.00 6.22
N ILE A 68 2.14 -4.11 5.49
CA ILE A 68 0.94 -4.85 5.07
C ILE A 68 0.15 -5.35 6.27
N ARG A 69 0.81 -5.86 7.29
CA ARG A 69 0.17 -6.28 8.55
C ARG A 69 -0.55 -5.12 9.23
N ASN A 70 0.08 -3.95 9.30
CA ASN A 70 -0.53 -2.75 9.87
C ASN A 70 -1.78 -2.34 9.09
N ILE A 71 -1.74 -2.40 7.78
CA ILE A 71 -2.90 -2.10 6.93
C ILE A 71 -4.04 -3.08 7.23
N VAL A 72 -3.75 -4.37 7.23
CA VAL A 72 -4.75 -5.42 7.50
C VAL A 72 -5.36 -5.24 8.90
N ASP A 73 -4.55 -4.95 9.91
CA ASP A 73 -5.04 -4.72 11.27
C ASP A 73 -6.00 -3.53 11.34
N ARG A 74 -5.70 -2.41 10.66
CA ARG A 74 -6.60 -1.26 10.59
C ARG A 74 -7.91 -1.62 9.89
N MET A 75 -7.84 -2.35 8.81
CA MET A 75 -9.04 -2.79 8.08
C MET A 75 -9.92 -3.70 8.95
N ARG A 76 -9.32 -4.60 9.71
CA ARG A 76 -10.05 -5.46 10.66
C ARG A 76 -10.68 -4.70 11.82
N GLU A 77 -10.12 -3.56 12.18
CA GLU A 77 -10.71 -2.63 13.15
C GLU A 77 -11.86 -1.78 12.56
N GLY A 78 -12.18 -1.97 11.29
CA GLY A 78 -13.22 -1.22 10.60
C GLY A 78 -12.79 0.12 10.04
N LYS A 79 -11.49 0.39 10.00
CA LYS A 79 -10.95 1.64 9.46
C LYS A 79 -10.87 1.62 7.94
N ASN A 80 -11.13 2.77 7.33
CA ASN A 80 -10.98 2.97 5.89
C ASN A 80 -9.55 3.38 5.56
N VAL A 81 -8.87 2.55 4.80
CA VAL A 81 -7.47 2.75 4.40
C VAL A 81 -7.40 3.15 2.94
N ILE A 82 -6.69 4.24 2.68
CA ILE A 82 -6.42 4.71 1.31
C ILE A 82 -4.92 4.55 1.06
N VAL A 83 -4.57 3.97 -0.08
CA VAL A 83 -3.18 3.85 -0.54
C VAL A 83 -2.96 4.77 -1.71
N HIS A 84 -1.87 5.52 -1.70
CA HIS A 84 -1.50 6.35 -2.84
C HIS A 84 -0.01 6.29 -3.16
N CYS A 85 0.29 6.52 -4.42
CA CYS A 85 1.60 6.82 -4.96
C CYS A 85 1.45 8.00 -5.94
N ARG A 86 2.35 8.17 -6.89
CA ARG A 86 2.25 9.25 -7.87
C ARG A 86 1.08 9.06 -8.83
N GLY A 87 1.07 7.97 -9.60
CA GLY A 87 0.02 7.69 -10.60
C GLY A 87 -1.15 6.87 -10.05
N GLY A 88 -0.99 6.27 -8.88
CA GLY A 88 -2.00 5.42 -8.26
C GLY A 88 -2.21 4.08 -8.97
N LEU A 89 -1.28 3.64 -9.81
CA LEU A 89 -1.41 2.42 -10.61
C LEU A 89 -0.42 1.32 -10.19
N GLY A 90 0.88 1.58 -10.32
CA GLY A 90 1.91 0.55 -10.11
C GLY A 90 2.15 0.21 -8.65
N ARG A 91 2.73 1.13 -7.91
CA ARG A 91 3.09 0.94 -6.49
C ARG A 91 1.85 0.74 -5.62
N THR A 92 0.82 1.57 -5.83
CA THR A 92 -0.47 1.45 -5.13
C THR A 92 -1.12 0.10 -5.40
N GLY A 93 -1.17 -0.32 -6.65
CA GLY A 93 -1.75 -1.61 -7.03
C GLY A 93 -1.00 -2.79 -6.44
N THR A 94 0.32 -2.71 -6.38
CA THR A 94 1.17 -3.75 -5.76
C THR A 94 0.85 -3.89 -4.27
N VAL A 95 0.75 -2.77 -3.54
CA VAL A 95 0.36 -2.80 -2.13
C VAL A 95 -1.05 -3.35 -1.95
N ALA A 96 -2.01 -2.89 -2.74
CA ALA A 96 -3.40 -3.37 -2.66
C ALA A 96 -3.50 -4.88 -2.92
N ALA A 97 -2.78 -5.40 -3.93
CA ALA A 97 -2.75 -6.82 -4.21
C ALA A 97 -2.15 -7.63 -3.05
N CYS A 98 -1.04 -7.16 -2.46
CA CYS A 98 -0.45 -7.80 -1.29
C CYS A 98 -1.40 -7.80 -0.08
N VAL A 99 -2.17 -6.74 0.11
CA VAL A 99 -3.20 -6.68 1.17
C VAL A 99 -4.28 -7.75 0.95
N LEU A 100 -4.76 -7.92 -0.27
CA LEU A 100 -5.76 -8.97 -0.59
C LEU A 100 -5.20 -10.37 -0.33
N VAL A 101 -3.94 -10.59 -0.67
CA VAL A 101 -3.26 -11.87 -0.35
C VAL A 101 -3.17 -12.06 1.16
N ALA A 102 -2.75 -11.05 1.90
CA ALA A 102 -2.59 -11.12 3.35
C ALA A 102 -3.92 -11.31 4.10
N LEU A 103 -5.03 -10.81 3.54
CA LEU A 103 -6.38 -11.06 4.07
C LEU A 103 -6.82 -12.53 3.90
N GLY A 104 -6.12 -13.31 3.09
CA GLY A 104 -6.41 -14.72 2.87
C GLY A 104 -7.52 -15.00 1.86
N SER A 105 -8.08 -13.97 1.24
CA SER A 105 -9.21 -14.08 0.32
C SER A 105 -8.83 -14.34 -1.14
N HIS A 106 -7.58 -14.09 -1.51
CA HIS A 106 -7.11 -14.15 -2.88
C HIS A 106 -5.71 -14.79 -2.97
N SER A 107 -5.46 -15.57 -4.03
CA SER A 107 -4.09 -15.88 -4.44
C SER A 107 -3.43 -14.62 -5.04
N ALA A 108 -2.14 -14.64 -5.29
CA ALA A 108 -1.45 -13.51 -5.93
C ALA A 108 -2.09 -13.16 -7.28
N ASP A 109 -2.32 -14.14 -8.14
CA ASP A 109 -2.91 -13.89 -9.46
C ASP A 109 -4.35 -13.39 -9.37
N GLU A 110 -5.15 -13.94 -8.46
CA GLU A 110 -6.50 -13.46 -8.20
C GLU A 110 -6.50 -12.02 -7.65
N ALA A 111 -5.56 -11.70 -6.75
CA ALA A 111 -5.42 -10.36 -6.20
C ALA A 111 -5.04 -9.34 -7.30
N ILE A 112 -4.10 -9.68 -8.17
CA ILE A 112 -3.71 -8.83 -9.31
C ILE A 112 -4.92 -8.60 -10.23
N ALA A 113 -5.67 -9.65 -10.54
CA ALA A 113 -6.88 -9.53 -11.35
C ALA A 113 -7.94 -8.66 -10.70
N ALA A 114 -8.14 -8.79 -9.38
CA ALA A 114 -9.11 -8.00 -8.63
C ALA A 114 -8.77 -6.51 -8.62
N VAL A 115 -7.51 -6.14 -8.39
CA VAL A 115 -7.10 -4.72 -8.39
C VAL A 115 -7.17 -4.12 -9.79
N ARG A 116 -6.87 -4.89 -10.82
CA ARG A 116 -7.01 -4.46 -12.23
C ARG A 116 -8.47 -4.30 -12.64
N ALA A 117 -9.36 -5.11 -12.12
CA ALA A 117 -10.80 -4.97 -12.35
C ALA A 117 -11.35 -3.70 -11.71
N ALA A 118 -10.86 -3.35 -10.50
CA ALA A 118 -11.25 -2.14 -9.80
C ALA A 118 -10.68 -0.88 -10.45
N ARG A 119 -9.43 -0.95 -10.95
CA ARG A 119 -8.77 0.16 -11.64
C ARG A 119 -7.85 -0.36 -12.73
N ARG A 120 -8.25 -0.12 -13.97
CA ARG A 120 -7.51 -0.56 -15.15
C ARG A 120 -6.08 0.00 -15.17
N GLY A 121 -5.10 -0.84 -15.54
CA GLY A 121 -3.69 -0.47 -15.61
C GLY A 121 -2.93 -0.61 -14.30
N THR A 122 -3.57 -1.09 -13.25
CA THR A 122 -2.96 -1.32 -11.94
C THR A 122 -1.97 -2.48 -12.00
N VAL A 123 -0.92 -2.41 -11.19
CA VAL A 123 0.25 -3.33 -11.25
C VAL A 123 0.87 -3.25 -12.65
N GLN A 124 1.70 -2.23 -12.83
CA GLN A 124 2.16 -1.79 -14.16
C GLN A 124 3.25 -2.66 -14.77
N THR A 125 4.12 -3.26 -13.95
CA THR A 125 5.30 -3.95 -14.43
C THR A 125 5.26 -5.45 -14.10
N ARG A 126 6.02 -6.22 -14.87
CA ARG A 126 6.20 -7.66 -14.60
C ARG A 126 6.88 -7.87 -13.24
N ASP A 127 7.83 -7.02 -12.87
CA ASP A 127 8.49 -7.10 -11.57
C ASP A 127 7.51 -6.89 -10.43
N GLN A 128 6.53 -6.01 -10.60
CA GLN A 128 5.46 -5.81 -9.62
C GLN A 128 4.55 -7.04 -9.52
N GLU A 129 4.18 -7.66 -10.63
CA GLU A 129 3.42 -8.92 -10.62
C GLU A 129 4.19 -10.04 -9.91
N ASP A 130 5.46 -10.21 -10.25
CA ASP A 130 6.31 -11.23 -9.65
C ASP A 130 6.54 -10.98 -8.16
N PHE A 131 6.61 -9.71 -7.76
CA PHE A 131 6.70 -9.34 -6.35
C PHE A 131 5.49 -9.82 -5.55
N VAL A 132 4.28 -9.63 -6.05
CA VAL A 132 3.05 -10.11 -5.38
C VAL A 132 3.07 -11.64 -5.23
N ARG A 133 3.54 -12.35 -6.26
CA ARG A 133 3.68 -13.82 -6.21
C ARG A 133 4.69 -14.26 -5.15
N ARG A 134 5.85 -13.60 -5.08
CA ARG A 134 6.87 -13.90 -4.05
C ARG A 134 6.36 -13.55 -2.64
N PHE A 135 5.59 -12.49 -2.51
CA PHE A 135 4.95 -12.12 -1.25
C PHE A 135 4.01 -13.23 -0.77
N GLU A 136 3.19 -13.77 -1.65
CA GLU A 136 2.30 -14.91 -1.34
C GLU A 136 3.10 -16.14 -0.89
N GLU A 137 4.15 -16.49 -1.61
CA GLU A 137 5.01 -17.63 -1.27
C GLU A 137 5.65 -17.46 0.11
N ALA A 138 6.13 -16.27 0.43
CA ALA A 138 6.73 -15.96 1.73
C ALA A 138 5.72 -16.09 2.87
N LEU A 139 4.48 -15.64 2.69
CA LEU A 139 3.41 -15.80 3.68
C LEU A 139 3.07 -17.27 3.90
N ARG A 140 2.92 -18.05 2.85
CA ARG A 140 2.63 -19.50 2.93
C ARG A 140 3.75 -20.24 3.65
N GLY A 141 5.00 -19.93 3.34
CA GLY A 141 6.15 -20.56 3.99
C GLY A 141 6.16 -20.35 5.51
N ARG A 142 5.70 -19.20 5.99
CA ARG A 142 5.60 -18.92 7.44
C ARG A 142 4.43 -19.63 8.10
N GLU A 143 3.31 -19.75 7.42
CA GLU A 143 2.16 -20.51 7.92
C GLU A 143 2.51 -21.98 8.10
N ASP A 144 3.32 -22.53 7.21
CA ASP A 144 3.81 -23.91 7.29
C ASP A 144 4.82 -24.10 8.43
N GLU A 145 5.60 -23.06 8.79
CA GLU A 145 6.57 -23.08 9.89
C GLU A 145 5.92 -22.90 11.27
N ASN A 146 4.75 -22.26 11.35
CA ASN A 146 3.96 -22.01 12.56
C ASN A 146 2.53 -22.53 12.41
N PRO A 147 2.33 -23.86 12.45
CA PRO A 147 0.99 -24.45 12.35
C PRO A 147 0.12 -24.18 13.57
#